data_2f1b753739953f649e60ca8132f58e54
#
_entry.id   2f1b753739953f649e60ca8132f58e54
#
_cell.length_a   1.000
_cell.length_b   1.000
_cell.length_c   1.000
_cell.angle_alpha   90.00
_cell.angle_beta   90.00
_cell.angle_gamma   90.00
#
_symmetry.space_group_name_H-M   'P 1'
#
loop_
_entity.id
_entity.type
_entity.pdbx_description
1 polymer ?
#
loop_
_entity_poly.entity_id
_entity_poly.type
_entity_poly.pdbx_seq_one_letter_code
_entity_poly.pdbx_strand_id
1 'polypeptide(L)'
;MKKLVLISCLTALTFSCKDKATQETKEKEITAENTIKEAPTKNEWTVLFDGSNLDNLKLYGNDNAIENWKIEGDALVFHPPTNRPKDTHYNLVSKKEYTNFVLSIDWKISEGGNSGIFWGIKDDGTYGQPYETGLEVQVLDNQKHPDAKNGTDRQAGALYDLVAPSKDATKPVGEWNTTVITINHNTNKGSSVLNGVTVAEFPLEGEEWNSLLENSKFNGWDGFAKYKTGKIGVQDHGDVVSYRNIKIKELN
;
A
#
# COMPACT_ATOMS: atom_id res chain seq x y z
N MET A 1 -44.60 -74.04 -2.33
CA MET A 1 -45.36 -74.47 -3.54
C MET A 1 -44.57 -73.85 -4.74
N LYS A 2 -43.93 -74.80 -5.46
CA LYS A 2 -44.03 -74.97 -6.91
C LYS A 2 -43.66 -73.76 -7.73
N LYS A 3 -42.79 -73.72 -8.71
CA LYS A 3 -42.05 -74.64 -9.61
C LYS A 3 -41.05 -73.81 -10.36
N LEU A 4 -39.78 -74.07 -10.49
CA LEU A 4 -39.10 -74.94 -11.49
C LEU A 4 -39.64 -74.79 -12.93
N VAL A 5 -38.77 -74.23 -13.79
CA VAL A 5 -38.51 -74.78 -15.13
C VAL A 5 -37.17 -74.29 -15.66
N LEU A 6 -36.32 -75.21 -15.96
CA LEU A 6 -35.13 -75.30 -16.80
C LEU A 6 -35.47 -75.09 -18.28
N ILE A 7 -34.44 -74.72 -19.08
CA ILE A 7 -34.03 -75.26 -20.40
C ILE A 7 -32.97 -74.33 -20.95
N SER A 8 -31.70 -74.62 -21.00
CA SER A 8 -30.89 -75.59 -21.78
C SER A 8 -30.76 -75.27 -23.28
N CYS A 9 -29.57 -75.25 -23.67
CA CYS A 9 -28.88 -75.62 -24.94
C CYS A 9 -28.07 -74.49 -25.53
N LEU A 10 -26.89 -74.59 -25.83
CA LEU A 10 -25.85 -75.54 -26.28
C LEU A 10 -25.13 -74.93 -27.49
N THR A 11 -23.81 -74.88 -27.39
CA THR A 11 -22.74 -75.00 -28.40
C THR A 11 -22.51 -73.87 -29.38
N ALA A 12 -21.30 -73.35 -29.46
CA ALA A 12 -20.20 -73.87 -30.27
C ALA A 12 -18.88 -73.17 -30.05
N LEU A 13 -17.84 -73.94 -29.95
CA LEU A 13 -16.43 -73.59 -29.94
C LEU A 13 -15.96 -72.95 -31.31
N THR A 14 -15.07 -71.97 -31.26
CA THR A 14 -13.88 -71.99 -32.11
C THR A 14 -12.72 -71.25 -31.49
N PHE A 15 -11.56 -71.86 -31.64
CA PHE A 15 -10.23 -71.47 -31.25
C PHE A 15 -9.73 -70.20 -31.93
N SER A 16 -8.91 -69.31 -31.30
CA SER A 16 -7.52 -69.15 -31.72
C SER A 16 -6.81 -67.93 -31.09
N CYS A 17 -5.63 -68.20 -30.56
CA CYS A 17 -4.39 -67.44 -30.42
C CYS A 17 -4.35 -66.09 -29.73
N LYS A 18 -3.57 -66.11 -28.65
CA LYS A 18 -2.51 -65.20 -28.17
C LYS A 18 -2.44 -63.80 -28.79
N ASP A 19 -2.57 -62.81 -27.91
CA ASP A 19 -1.46 -61.84 -27.73
C ASP A 19 -1.57 -61.14 -26.37
N LYS A 20 -0.39 -60.77 -25.83
CA LYS A 20 -0.15 -60.18 -24.53
C LYS A 20 -0.85 -58.81 -24.37
N ALA A 21 -1.72 -58.71 -23.37
CA ALA A 21 -2.19 -57.38 -22.93
C ALA A 21 -1.20 -56.84 -21.89
N THR A 22 -0.53 -55.79 -22.26
CA THR A 22 0.21 -54.86 -21.39
C THR A 22 -0.81 -54.05 -20.59
N GLN A 23 -0.72 -54.13 -19.28
CA GLN A 23 -1.47 -53.25 -18.39
C GLN A 23 -0.93 -51.82 -18.51
N GLU A 24 -1.65 -50.91 -19.15
CA GLU A 24 -1.44 -49.48 -19.04
C GLU A 24 -2.07 -48.97 -17.77
N THR A 25 -1.23 -48.66 -16.80
CA THR A 25 -1.56 -47.84 -15.64
C THR A 25 -1.82 -46.43 -16.12
N LYS A 26 -3.06 -45.97 -16.13
CA LYS A 26 -3.39 -44.53 -16.32
C LYS A 26 -2.93 -43.77 -15.09
N GLU A 27 -1.73 -43.19 -15.17
CA GLU A 27 -1.30 -42.10 -14.34
C GLU A 27 -2.18 -40.88 -14.63
N LYS A 28 -2.89 -40.43 -13.62
CA LYS A 28 -3.62 -39.16 -13.62
C LYS A 28 -2.59 -38.04 -13.50
N GLU A 29 -2.22 -37.46 -14.62
CA GLU A 29 -1.43 -36.24 -14.68
C GLU A 29 -2.26 -35.12 -14.05
N ILE A 30 -1.90 -34.73 -12.81
CA ILE A 30 -2.41 -33.52 -12.16
C ILE A 30 -1.60 -32.38 -12.79
N THR A 31 -2.14 -31.77 -13.83
CA THR A 31 -1.65 -30.46 -14.32
C THR A 31 -1.93 -29.45 -13.24
N ALA A 32 -0.91 -29.11 -12.44
CA ALA A 32 -0.89 -27.90 -11.65
C ALA A 32 -0.91 -26.72 -12.64
N GLU A 33 -2.06 -26.10 -12.77
CA GLU A 33 -2.19 -24.84 -13.47
C GLU A 33 -1.39 -23.80 -12.68
N ASN A 34 -0.14 -23.59 -13.10
CA ASN A 34 0.72 -22.53 -12.63
C ASN A 34 0.13 -21.21 -13.17
N THR A 35 -0.80 -20.62 -12.44
CA THR A 35 -1.28 -19.28 -12.73
C THR A 35 -0.12 -18.32 -12.47
N ILE A 36 0.70 -18.08 -13.49
CA ILE A 36 1.65 -16.98 -13.50
C ILE A 36 0.80 -15.73 -13.41
N LYS A 37 0.72 -15.11 -12.22
CA LYS A 37 0.19 -13.75 -12.09
C LYS A 37 1.10 -12.87 -12.94
N GLU A 38 0.64 -12.46 -14.11
CA GLU A 38 1.34 -11.45 -14.91
C GLU A 38 1.55 -10.21 -14.05
N ALA A 39 2.76 -9.64 -14.13
CA ALA A 39 3.03 -8.36 -13.49
C ALA A 39 2.03 -7.32 -14.06
N PRO A 40 1.41 -6.48 -13.21
CA PRO A 40 0.44 -5.49 -13.65
C PRO A 40 1.06 -4.60 -14.74
N THR A 41 0.30 -4.39 -15.81
CA THR A 41 0.70 -3.49 -16.89
C THR A 41 0.71 -2.04 -16.36
N LYS A 42 1.65 -1.22 -16.85
CA LYS A 42 1.64 0.22 -16.51
C LYS A 42 0.27 0.80 -16.84
N ASN A 43 -0.26 1.66 -15.94
CA ASN A 43 -1.62 2.21 -15.93
C ASN A 43 -2.71 1.32 -15.29
N GLU A 44 -2.41 0.14 -14.78
CA GLU A 44 -3.32 -0.63 -13.94
C GLU A 44 -3.08 -0.37 -12.44
N TRP A 45 -4.14 -0.50 -11.65
CA TRP A 45 -4.02 -0.37 -10.21
C TRP A 45 -3.38 -1.62 -9.61
N THR A 46 -2.29 -1.42 -8.88
CA THR A 46 -1.70 -2.42 -7.99
C THR A 46 -2.22 -2.19 -6.58
N VAL A 47 -2.80 -3.21 -5.97
CA VAL A 47 -3.24 -3.16 -4.57
C VAL A 47 -2.03 -3.34 -3.67
N LEU A 48 -1.80 -2.37 -2.78
CA LEU A 48 -0.78 -2.46 -1.73
C LEU A 48 -1.36 -3.05 -0.44
N PHE A 49 -2.63 -2.72 -0.14
CA PHE A 49 -3.37 -3.27 1.00
C PHE A 49 -4.89 -3.19 0.74
N ASP A 50 -5.58 -4.31 0.97
CA ASP A 50 -7.03 -4.48 0.80
C ASP A 50 -7.73 -5.09 2.02
N GLY A 51 -7.02 -5.21 3.15
CA GLY A 51 -7.51 -5.85 4.36
C GLY A 51 -7.12 -7.32 4.48
N SER A 52 -6.52 -7.95 3.46
CA SER A 52 -6.23 -9.38 3.48
C SER A 52 -4.89 -9.73 4.13
N ASN A 53 -3.82 -9.00 3.82
CA ASN A 53 -2.46 -9.25 4.31
C ASN A 53 -1.56 -8.01 4.18
N LEU A 54 -0.32 -8.11 4.69
CA LEU A 54 0.70 -7.05 4.64
C LEU A 54 1.86 -7.40 3.69
N ASP A 55 1.64 -8.29 2.72
CA ASP A 55 2.69 -8.85 1.88
C ASP A 55 3.46 -7.80 1.06
N ASN A 56 2.83 -6.67 0.75
CA ASN A 56 3.43 -5.56 0.01
C ASN A 56 4.08 -4.49 0.90
N LEU A 57 3.96 -4.64 2.23
CA LEU A 57 4.44 -3.67 3.22
C LEU A 57 5.50 -4.30 4.13
N LYS A 58 6.32 -3.45 4.74
CA LYS A 58 7.31 -3.80 5.78
C LYS A 58 7.52 -2.61 6.70
N LEU A 59 8.17 -2.82 7.86
CA LEU A 59 8.65 -1.72 8.68
C LEU A 59 9.81 -0.99 7.97
N TYR A 60 9.86 0.32 8.14
CA TYR A 60 11.00 1.11 7.69
C TYR A 60 12.26 0.73 8.48
N GLY A 61 13.40 0.62 7.77
CA GLY A 61 14.70 0.34 8.36
C GLY A 61 14.94 -1.09 8.83
N ASN A 62 13.91 -1.96 8.81
CA ASN A 62 14.09 -3.36 9.22
C ASN A 62 13.01 -4.27 8.63
N ASP A 63 13.23 -5.59 8.74
CA ASP A 63 12.31 -6.64 8.27
C ASP A 63 11.67 -7.42 9.44
N ASN A 64 11.59 -6.80 10.63
CA ASN A 64 10.95 -7.41 11.79
C ASN A 64 9.43 -7.58 11.57
N ALA A 65 8.81 -8.37 12.45
CA ALA A 65 7.37 -8.53 12.44
C ALA A 65 6.65 -7.19 12.68
N ILE A 66 5.58 -6.97 11.93
CA ILE A 66 4.72 -5.79 12.04
C ILE A 66 3.75 -6.02 13.20
N GLU A 67 4.11 -5.62 14.43
CA GLU A 67 3.33 -5.96 15.62
C GLU A 67 2.32 -4.89 16.02
N ASN A 68 2.64 -3.62 15.79
CA ASN A 68 1.82 -2.48 16.22
C ASN A 68 0.76 -2.05 15.19
N TRP A 69 0.85 -2.58 13.99
CA TRP A 69 -0.16 -2.45 12.97
C TRP A 69 -0.98 -3.73 12.90
N LYS A 70 -2.28 -3.62 13.07
CA LYS A 70 -3.22 -4.76 13.07
C LYS A 70 -4.20 -4.63 11.90
N ILE A 71 -4.56 -5.77 11.33
CA ILE A 71 -5.66 -5.84 10.38
C ILE A 71 -6.95 -5.99 11.20
N GLU A 72 -7.83 -5.01 11.12
CA GLU A 72 -9.14 -4.99 11.78
C GLU A 72 -10.24 -4.76 10.75
N GLY A 73 -10.94 -5.83 10.40
CA GLY A 73 -11.86 -5.83 9.27
C GLY A 73 -11.12 -5.60 7.96
N ASP A 74 -11.46 -4.53 7.25
CA ASP A 74 -10.81 -4.10 6.00
C ASP A 74 -9.69 -3.04 6.22
N ALA A 75 -9.38 -2.71 7.48
CA ALA A 75 -8.47 -1.63 7.83
C ALA A 75 -7.17 -2.12 8.45
N LEU A 76 -6.11 -1.41 8.16
CA LEU A 76 -4.80 -1.48 8.82
C LEU A 76 -4.77 -0.40 9.90
N VAL A 77 -4.76 -0.81 11.17
CA VAL A 77 -4.87 0.09 12.32
C VAL A 77 -3.56 0.11 13.09
N PHE A 78 -3.02 1.29 13.32
CA PHE A 78 -1.88 1.48 14.21
C PHE A 78 -2.34 1.59 15.66
N HIS A 79 -1.75 0.75 16.53
CA HIS A 79 -1.93 0.77 17.96
C HIS A 79 -0.62 1.20 18.62
N PRO A 80 -0.50 2.46 19.07
CA PRO A 80 0.70 2.91 19.75
C PRO A 80 0.95 2.07 21.01
N PRO A 81 2.17 1.54 21.22
CA PRO A 81 2.47 0.75 22.42
C PRO A 81 2.45 1.62 23.66
N THR A 82 1.87 1.10 24.75
CA THR A 82 1.77 1.81 26.04
C THR A 82 3.14 2.22 26.60
N ASN A 83 4.15 1.37 26.39
CA ASN A 83 5.54 1.62 26.82
C ASN A 83 6.44 1.70 25.59
N ARG A 84 6.26 2.75 24.80
CA ARG A 84 7.07 2.96 23.61
C ARG A 84 8.52 3.28 24.01
N PRO A 85 9.52 2.48 23.60
CA PRO A 85 10.90 2.84 23.82
C PRO A 85 11.21 4.17 23.13
N LYS A 86 12.07 4.98 23.77
CA LYS A 86 12.52 6.23 23.19
C LYS A 86 13.17 5.97 21.82
N ASP A 87 12.91 6.84 20.87
CA ASP A 87 13.47 6.80 19.52
C ASP A 87 13.05 5.56 18.69
N THR A 88 11.99 4.84 19.10
CA THR A 88 11.44 3.73 18.34
C THR A 88 10.33 4.20 17.43
N HIS A 89 10.33 3.75 16.18
CA HIS A 89 9.34 4.09 15.14
C HIS A 89 8.82 2.83 14.47
N TYR A 90 7.55 2.86 14.11
CA TYR A 90 6.83 1.76 13.48
C TYR A 90 6.27 2.16 12.12
N ASN A 91 6.92 3.11 11.43
CA ASN A 91 6.51 3.53 10.09
C ASN A 91 6.49 2.34 9.14
N LEU A 92 5.43 2.23 8.33
CA LEU A 92 5.34 1.21 7.29
C LEU A 92 5.73 1.80 5.94
N VAL A 93 6.42 0.98 5.16
CA VAL A 93 6.79 1.33 3.78
C VAL A 93 6.45 0.19 2.82
N SER A 94 6.24 0.53 1.56
CA SER A 94 6.10 -0.45 0.49
C SER A 94 7.39 -1.22 0.28
N LYS A 95 7.30 -2.51 -0.09
CA LYS A 95 8.48 -3.29 -0.49
C LYS A 95 9.06 -2.80 -1.81
N LYS A 96 8.20 -2.37 -2.74
CA LYS A 96 8.58 -1.82 -4.05
C LYS A 96 8.78 -0.30 -3.97
N GLU A 97 9.65 0.23 -4.82
CA GLU A 97 9.86 1.66 -5.03
C GLU A 97 9.08 2.15 -6.26
N TYR A 98 8.72 3.44 -6.27
CA TYR A 98 7.91 4.08 -7.31
C TYR A 98 8.51 5.44 -7.67
N THR A 99 8.34 5.85 -8.95
CA THR A 99 8.84 7.12 -9.48
C THR A 99 7.69 8.04 -9.89
N ASN A 100 6.93 7.64 -10.89
CA ASN A 100 5.74 8.35 -11.37
C ASN A 100 4.51 7.51 -11.07
N PHE A 101 3.56 8.05 -10.33
CA PHE A 101 2.41 7.27 -9.86
C PHE A 101 1.20 8.11 -9.52
N VAL A 102 0.07 7.42 -9.40
CA VAL A 102 -1.11 7.86 -8.67
C VAL A 102 -1.30 6.89 -7.51
N LEU A 103 -1.26 7.40 -6.28
CA LEU A 103 -1.56 6.66 -5.04
C LEU A 103 -2.96 7.04 -4.57
N SER A 104 -3.79 6.07 -4.24
CA SER A 104 -5.09 6.27 -3.60
C SER A 104 -5.11 5.53 -2.27
N ILE A 105 -5.49 6.21 -1.20
CA ILE A 105 -5.50 5.68 0.16
C ILE A 105 -6.65 6.28 0.96
N ASP A 106 -7.41 5.44 1.64
CA ASP A 106 -8.38 5.89 2.63
C ASP A 106 -7.72 5.90 4.02
N TRP A 107 -8.03 6.95 4.80
CA TRP A 107 -7.54 7.08 6.16
C TRP A 107 -8.61 7.59 7.12
N LYS A 108 -8.44 7.24 8.38
CA LYS A 108 -9.27 7.68 9.49
C LYS A 108 -8.37 7.94 10.69
N ILE A 109 -8.48 9.14 11.28
CA ILE A 109 -7.64 9.58 12.39
C ILE A 109 -8.44 9.67 13.69
N SER A 110 -7.77 9.43 14.83
CA SER A 110 -8.31 9.65 16.16
C SER A 110 -8.39 11.14 16.51
N GLU A 111 -9.13 11.47 17.56
CA GLU A 111 -9.17 12.83 18.08
C GLU A 111 -7.78 13.29 18.53
N GLY A 112 -7.36 14.47 18.04
CA GLY A 112 -6.04 15.01 18.26
C GLY A 112 -4.91 14.23 17.61
N GLY A 113 -5.21 13.30 16.68
CA GLY A 113 -4.23 12.42 16.09
C GLY A 113 -3.44 13.04 14.94
N ASN A 114 -2.26 12.48 14.71
CA ASN A 114 -1.31 12.83 13.66
C ASN A 114 -0.78 11.58 12.98
N SER A 115 -0.60 11.66 11.68
CA SER A 115 0.02 10.68 10.80
C SER A 115 0.41 11.35 9.48
N GLY A 116 0.95 10.59 8.51
CA GLY A 116 1.33 11.10 7.20
C GLY A 116 1.41 10.03 6.14
N ILE A 117 1.33 10.45 4.88
CA ILE A 117 1.50 9.58 3.72
C ILE A 117 2.74 10.05 2.98
N PHE A 118 3.76 9.18 2.92
CA PHE A 118 5.06 9.51 2.36
C PHE A 118 5.29 8.93 0.97
N TRP A 119 6.17 9.58 0.22
CA TRP A 119 6.80 9.02 -0.98
C TRP A 119 8.25 9.52 -1.11
N GLY A 120 9.01 8.93 -2.06
CA GLY A 120 10.42 9.27 -2.23
C GLY A 120 11.31 8.80 -1.08
N ILE A 121 10.84 7.81 -0.30
CA ILE A 121 11.56 7.30 0.85
C ILE A 121 12.74 6.46 0.41
N LYS A 122 13.93 6.76 0.94
CA LYS A 122 15.13 5.94 0.85
C LYS A 122 15.22 5.01 2.06
N ASP A 123 15.21 3.70 1.84
CA ASP A 123 15.23 2.67 2.88
C ASP A 123 16.38 1.68 2.63
N ASP A 124 17.61 2.17 2.81
CA ASP A 124 18.85 1.40 2.62
C ASP A 124 19.77 1.42 3.86
N GLY A 125 19.23 1.90 4.98
CA GLY A 125 19.98 2.02 6.24
C GLY A 125 20.81 3.29 6.38
N THR A 126 20.80 4.19 5.39
CA THR A 126 21.53 5.47 5.45
C THR A 126 20.84 6.47 6.38
N TYR A 127 19.51 6.45 6.44
CA TYR A 127 18.68 7.38 7.20
C TYR A 127 17.92 6.66 8.31
N GLY A 128 17.78 7.32 9.45
CA GLY A 128 17.10 6.74 10.62
C GLY A 128 15.58 6.79 10.51
N GLN A 129 15.04 7.72 9.70
CA GLN A 129 13.61 7.97 9.60
C GLN A 129 13.16 8.21 8.17
N PRO A 130 11.94 7.78 7.79
CA PRO A 130 11.42 7.98 6.43
C PRO A 130 11.26 9.45 6.05
N TYR A 131 10.97 10.33 7.02
CA TYR A 131 10.81 11.76 6.78
C TYR A 131 12.13 12.50 6.54
N GLU A 132 13.27 11.85 6.74
CA GLU A 132 14.58 12.45 6.41
C GLU A 132 14.81 12.55 4.90
N THR A 133 14.09 11.75 4.13
CA THR A 133 14.17 11.72 2.67
C THR A 133 12.83 11.93 1.98
N GLY A 134 11.76 11.36 2.55
CA GLY A 134 10.42 11.33 1.98
C GLY A 134 9.66 12.63 2.16
N LEU A 135 8.92 12.97 1.12
CA LEU A 135 7.92 14.02 1.12
C LEU A 135 6.62 13.51 1.74
N GLU A 136 5.88 14.36 2.42
CA GLU A 136 4.71 13.98 3.20
C GLU A 136 3.45 14.73 2.76
N VAL A 137 2.37 14.00 2.51
CA VAL A 137 1.00 14.56 2.57
C VAL A 137 0.45 14.31 3.97
N GLN A 138 0.13 15.41 4.65
CA GLN A 138 -0.29 15.40 6.06
C GLN A 138 -1.63 14.69 6.27
N VAL A 139 -1.71 13.88 7.34
CA VAL A 139 -2.92 13.27 7.89
C VAL A 139 -3.07 13.73 9.34
N LEU A 140 -4.08 14.57 9.63
CA LEU A 140 -4.15 15.28 10.90
C LEU A 140 -5.60 15.54 11.33
N ASP A 141 -5.84 15.57 12.63
CA ASP A 141 -7.01 16.28 13.19
C ASP A 141 -6.72 17.79 13.19
N ASN A 142 -7.20 18.49 12.17
CA ASN A 142 -6.97 19.93 12.01
C ASN A 142 -7.50 20.79 13.17
N GLN A 143 -8.48 20.27 13.95
CA GLN A 143 -9.11 21.03 15.01
C GLN A 143 -8.37 20.91 16.34
N LYS A 144 -7.86 19.74 16.66
CA LYS A 144 -7.35 19.43 18.00
C LYS A 144 -5.84 19.18 18.07
N HIS A 145 -5.22 18.71 16.99
CA HIS A 145 -3.78 18.48 17.03
C HIS A 145 -3.01 19.79 17.10
N PRO A 146 -2.00 19.92 18.00
CA PRO A 146 -1.25 21.18 18.20
C PRO A 146 -0.57 21.69 16.93
N ASP A 147 -0.09 20.78 16.08
CA ASP A 147 0.66 21.15 14.88
C ASP A 147 -0.17 21.94 13.85
N ALA A 148 -1.49 21.71 13.79
CA ALA A 148 -2.40 22.49 12.93
C ALA A 148 -2.41 23.99 13.23
N LYS A 149 -1.96 24.39 14.43
CA LYS A 149 -1.90 25.79 14.87
C LYS A 149 -0.59 26.48 14.44
N ASN A 150 0.39 25.72 13.99
CA ASN A 150 1.70 26.22 13.57
C ASN A 150 1.73 26.73 12.13
N GLY A 151 0.66 26.49 11.36
CA GLY A 151 0.51 26.92 9.98
C GLY A 151 -0.51 26.07 9.22
N THR A 152 -1.13 26.62 8.19
CA THR A 152 -2.05 25.87 7.33
C THR A 152 -1.32 24.81 6.48
N ASP A 153 -0.04 25.02 6.22
CA ASP A 153 0.86 24.07 5.57
C ASP A 153 1.17 22.82 6.41
N ARG A 154 0.64 22.74 7.63
CA ARG A 154 0.72 21.59 8.54
C ARG A 154 -0.64 20.91 8.74
N GLN A 155 -1.66 21.33 8.03
CA GLN A 155 -2.99 20.74 8.08
C GLN A 155 -3.14 19.56 7.11
N ALA A 156 -4.15 18.73 7.33
CA ALA A 156 -4.42 17.55 6.52
C ALA A 156 -4.55 17.92 5.03
N GLY A 157 -3.89 17.15 4.17
CA GLY A 157 -3.84 17.36 2.74
C GLY A 157 -2.72 18.30 2.25
N ALA A 158 -2.04 19.03 3.17
CA ALA A 158 -0.85 19.80 2.83
C ALA A 158 0.27 18.92 2.26
N LEU A 159 1.09 19.47 1.38
CA LEU A 159 2.48 19.03 1.27
C LEU A 159 3.21 19.64 2.46
N TYR A 160 3.44 18.82 3.48
CA TYR A 160 3.80 19.24 4.83
C TYR A 160 4.99 20.21 4.86
N ASP A 161 4.77 21.37 5.52
CA ASP A 161 5.73 22.48 5.68
C ASP A 161 6.22 23.10 4.35
N LEU A 162 5.54 22.81 3.23
CA LEU A 162 5.90 23.28 1.88
C LEU A 162 4.73 23.96 1.18
N VAL A 163 3.58 23.29 1.08
CA VAL A 163 2.41 23.83 0.38
C VAL A 163 1.14 23.60 1.19
N ALA A 164 0.51 24.68 1.62
CA ALA A 164 -0.74 24.63 2.36
C ALA A 164 -1.90 24.10 1.50
N PRO A 165 -2.88 23.40 2.08
CA PRO A 165 -4.11 23.09 1.36
C PRO A 165 -4.89 24.36 1.07
N SER A 166 -5.46 24.46 -0.13
CA SER A 166 -6.27 25.61 -0.57
C SER A 166 -7.55 25.78 0.26
N LYS A 167 -8.00 24.70 0.90
CA LYS A 167 -9.11 24.68 1.88
C LYS A 167 -9.07 23.39 2.71
N ASP A 168 -9.70 23.42 3.88
CA ASP A 168 -9.99 22.20 4.63
C ASP A 168 -11.08 21.39 3.91
N ALA A 169 -10.73 20.19 3.48
CA ALA A 169 -11.63 19.23 2.85
C ALA A 169 -11.76 17.94 3.68
N THR A 170 -11.36 17.96 4.97
CA THR A 170 -11.47 16.82 5.86
C THR A 170 -12.92 16.52 6.22
N LYS A 171 -13.22 15.25 6.48
CA LYS A 171 -14.42 14.83 7.17
C LYS A 171 -14.17 14.85 8.69
N PRO A 172 -15.23 14.83 9.52
CA PRO A 172 -15.09 14.76 10.97
C PRO A 172 -14.16 13.63 11.43
N VAL A 173 -13.47 13.87 12.54
CA VAL A 173 -12.63 12.86 13.19
C VAL A 173 -13.41 11.54 13.39
N GLY A 174 -12.77 10.43 13.10
CA GLY A 174 -13.38 9.09 13.14
C GLY A 174 -14.13 8.70 11.85
N GLU A 175 -14.25 9.60 10.86
CA GLU A 175 -14.78 9.27 9.54
C GLU A 175 -13.66 8.97 8.54
N TRP A 176 -13.98 8.18 7.53
CA TRP A 176 -13.05 7.83 6.46
C TRP A 176 -12.87 8.96 5.47
N ASN A 177 -11.63 9.41 5.31
CA ASN A 177 -11.19 10.33 4.26
C ASN A 177 -10.49 9.55 3.15
N THR A 178 -10.52 10.07 1.93
CA THR A 178 -9.76 9.53 0.79
C THR A 178 -8.77 10.58 0.32
N THR A 179 -7.49 10.22 0.29
CA THR A 179 -6.43 11.02 -0.32
C THR A 179 -5.96 10.36 -1.61
N VAL A 180 -5.84 11.17 -2.67
CA VAL A 180 -5.19 10.76 -3.93
C VAL A 180 -3.99 11.65 -4.17
N ILE A 181 -2.80 11.04 -4.27
CA ILE A 181 -1.53 11.73 -4.53
C ILE A 181 -1.10 11.37 -5.94
N THR A 182 -0.83 12.38 -6.76
CA THR A 182 -0.24 12.20 -8.09
C THR A 182 1.16 12.79 -8.11
N ILE A 183 2.15 11.99 -8.51
CA ILE A 183 3.54 12.42 -8.70
C ILE A 183 3.94 12.05 -10.13
N ASN A 184 4.32 13.07 -10.91
CA ASN A 184 4.73 12.88 -12.29
C ASN A 184 5.93 13.79 -12.61
N HIS A 185 7.13 13.25 -12.49
CA HIS A 185 8.37 13.94 -12.78
C HIS A 185 8.53 14.31 -14.27
N ASN A 186 7.86 13.56 -15.19
CA ASN A 186 7.92 13.85 -16.63
C ASN A 186 7.20 15.16 -16.98
N THR A 187 6.20 15.51 -16.18
CA THR A 187 5.43 16.77 -16.36
C THR A 187 5.75 17.83 -15.32
N ASN A 188 6.68 17.52 -14.40
CA ASN A 188 7.05 18.37 -13.27
C ASN A 188 5.83 18.76 -12.40
N LYS A 189 4.94 17.80 -12.10
CA LYS A 189 3.69 18.07 -11.36
C LYS A 189 3.47 17.05 -10.26
N GLY A 190 3.19 17.59 -9.07
CA GLY A 190 2.63 16.85 -7.94
C GLY A 190 1.29 17.44 -7.52
N SER A 191 0.42 16.61 -6.95
CA SER A 191 -0.85 17.08 -6.39
C SER A 191 -1.34 16.21 -5.26
N SER A 192 -2.08 16.83 -4.33
CA SER A 192 -2.86 16.18 -3.29
C SER A 192 -4.34 16.50 -3.48
N VAL A 193 -5.16 15.46 -3.56
CA VAL A 193 -6.62 15.53 -3.66
C VAL A 193 -7.19 14.87 -2.40
N LEU A 194 -7.93 15.65 -1.61
CA LEU A 194 -8.59 15.17 -0.39
C LEU A 194 -10.11 15.18 -0.58
N ASN A 195 -10.73 14.01 -0.42
CA ASN A 195 -12.18 13.82 -0.59
C ASN A 195 -12.74 14.38 -1.92
N GLY A 196 -11.99 14.17 -3.02
CA GLY A 196 -12.36 14.63 -4.36
C GLY A 196 -12.05 16.11 -4.65
N VAL A 197 -11.43 16.81 -3.71
CA VAL A 197 -11.02 18.21 -3.86
C VAL A 197 -9.52 18.28 -4.03
N THR A 198 -9.02 18.89 -5.10
CA THR A 198 -7.60 19.23 -5.23
C THR A 198 -7.28 20.30 -4.20
N VAL A 199 -6.50 19.94 -3.18
CA VAL A 199 -6.16 20.83 -2.07
C VAL A 199 -4.76 21.41 -2.20
N ALA A 200 -3.82 20.71 -2.85
CA ALA A 200 -2.48 21.21 -3.12
C ALA A 200 -2.00 20.77 -4.50
N GLU A 201 -1.32 21.65 -5.20
CA GLU A 201 -0.57 21.41 -6.44
C GLU A 201 0.81 22.02 -6.28
N PHE A 202 1.85 21.33 -6.76
CA PHE A 202 3.22 21.76 -6.56
C PHE A 202 4.13 21.25 -7.70
N PRO A 203 5.20 21.98 -8.01
CA PRO A 203 6.27 21.46 -8.87
C PRO A 203 7.08 20.44 -8.10
N LEU A 204 7.87 19.62 -8.82
CA LEU A 204 8.75 18.59 -8.25
C LEU A 204 10.24 18.93 -8.47
N GLU A 205 10.53 20.00 -9.24
CA GLU A 205 11.86 20.53 -9.53
C GLU A 205 11.77 21.95 -10.07
N GLY A 206 12.91 22.63 -10.17
CA GLY A 206 13.02 24.00 -10.69
C GLY A 206 13.05 25.07 -9.59
N GLU A 207 13.04 26.34 -10.00
CA GLU A 207 13.23 27.48 -9.08
C GLU A 207 12.15 27.57 -8.01
N GLU A 208 10.89 27.37 -8.39
CA GLU A 208 9.76 27.39 -7.46
C GLU A 208 9.90 26.29 -6.40
N TRP A 209 10.25 25.07 -6.83
CA TRP A 209 10.51 23.94 -5.93
C TRP A 209 11.65 24.24 -4.95
N ASN A 210 12.76 24.77 -5.46
CA ASN A 210 13.91 25.12 -4.63
C ASN A 210 13.53 26.19 -3.59
N SER A 211 12.73 27.18 -3.99
CA SER A 211 12.24 28.20 -3.06
C SER A 211 11.34 27.63 -1.97
N LEU A 212 10.49 26.65 -2.28
CA LEU A 212 9.69 25.95 -1.26
C LEU A 212 10.59 25.24 -0.24
N LEU A 213 11.62 24.51 -0.71
CA LEU A 213 12.57 23.81 0.17
C LEU A 213 13.38 24.77 1.04
N GLU A 214 13.88 25.88 0.47
CA GLU A 214 14.68 26.88 1.17
C GLU A 214 13.90 27.57 2.30
N ASN A 215 12.58 27.73 2.13
CA ASN A 215 11.71 28.39 3.11
C ASN A 215 11.09 27.40 4.12
N SER A 216 11.37 26.09 4.03
CA SER A 216 10.84 25.07 4.91
C SER A 216 11.79 24.72 6.06
N LYS A 217 11.29 24.01 7.06
CA LYS A 217 12.13 23.42 8.13
C LYS A 217 13.15 22.40 7.61
N PHE A 218 12.96 21.92 6.40
CA PHE A 218 13.82 20.91 5.76
C PHE A 218 15.03 21.52 5.04
N ASN A 219 15.15 22.85 5.06
CA ASN A 219 16.30 23.53 4.46
C ASN A 219 17.62 22.97 5.05
N GLY A 220 18.51 22.53 4.16
CA GLY A 220 19.81 21.97 4.55
C GLY A 220 19.78 20.52 4.96
N TRP A 221 18.65 19.82 4.92
CA TRP A 221 18.62 18.36 5.15
C TRP A 221 19.24 17.61 3.98
N ASP A 222 20.19 16.70 4.29
CA ASP A 222 20.98 16.03 3.25
C ASP A 222 20.17 15.11 2.33
N GLY A 223 19.11 14.49 2.81
CA GLY A 223 18.33 13.49 2.08
C GLY A 223 16.99 13.98 1.58
N PHE A 224 16.44 15.05 2.17
CA PHE A 224 15.06 15.45 1.95
C PHE A 224 14.76 15.81 0.49
N ALA A 225 13.71 15.21 -0.07
CA ALA A 225 13.23 15.45 -1.43
C ALA A 225 14.25 15.20 -2.58
N LYS A 226 15.35 14.47 -2.31
CA LYS A 226 16.40 14.20 -3.33
C LYS A 226 16.13 12.98 -4.18
N TYR A 227 15.22 12.10 -3.77
CA TYR A 227 15.00 10.81 -4.41
C TYR A 227 13.70 10.81 -5.23
N LYS A 228 13.83 10.86 -6.58
CA LYS A 228 12.66 10.74 -7.49
C LYS A 228 12.02 9.36 -7.41
N THR A 229 12.84 8.32 -7.18
CA THR A 229 12.41 6.93 -6.98
C THR A 229 12.59 6.55 -5.52
N GLY A 230 11.53 6.06 -4.91
CA GLY A 230 11.57 5.66 -3.50
C GLY A 230 10.31 4.92 -3.09
N LYS A 231 10.29 4.48 -1.84
CA LYS A 231 9.14 3.76 -1.27
C LYS A 231 8.01 4.73 -0.94
N ILE A 232 6.79 4.17 -0.93
CA ILE A 232 5.60 4.80 -0.36
C ILE A 232 5.54 4.39 1.11
N GLY A 233 5.08 5.27 1.99
CA GLY A 233 4.97 4.95 3.41
C GLY A 233 3.77 5.58 4.09
N VAL A 234 3.44 5.07 5.28
CA VAL A 234 2.49 5.65 6.22
C VAL A 234 3.16 5.82 7.58
N GLN A 235 2.89 6.97 8.20
CA GLN A 235 3.56 7.39 9.41
C GLN A 235 2.93 6.78 10.66
N ASP A 236 3.77 6.32 11.56
CA ASP A 236 3.52 6.18 12.98
C ASP A 236 3.98 7.46 13.71
N HIS A 237 3.04 8.30 14.10
CA HIS A 237 3.33 9.51 14.90
C HIS A 237 3.00 9.33 16.39
N GLY A 238 2.55 8.14 16.80
CA GLY A 238 2.19 7.83 18.18
C GLY A 238 0.70 7.89 18.47
N ASP A 239 -0.12 8.19 17.48
CA ASP A 239 -1.57 8.26 17.59
C ASP A 239 -2.26 7.12 16.83
N VAL A 240 -3.50 6.80 17.22
CA VAL A 240 -4.28 5.79 16.51
C VAL A 240 -4.71 6.34 15.15
N VAL A 241 -4.28 5.66 14.10
CA VAL A 241 -4.67 5.92 12.71
C VAL A 241 -5.07 4.62 12.04
N SER A 242 -6.02 4.70 11.12
CA SER A 242 -6.45 3.56 10.32
C SER A 242 -6.31 3.89 8.85
N TYR A 243 -5.83 2.92 8.06
CA TYR A 243 -5.71 2.99 6.61
C TYR A 243 -6.42 1.82 5.94
N ARG A 244 -6.96 2.03 4.74
CA ARG A 244 -7.53 0.97 3.92
C ARG A 244 -7.50 1.34 2.43
N ASN A 245 -7.84 0.40 1.57
CA ASN A 245 -7.93 0.61 0.14
C ASN A 245 -6.66 1.26 -0.45
N ILE A 246 -5.47 0.81 0.02
CA ILE A 246 -4.20 1.35 -0.45
C ILE A 246 -3.89 0.75 -1.80
N LYS A 247 -3.90 1.57 -2.83
CA LYS A 247 -3.59 1.14 -4.20
C LYS A 247 -2.81 2.21 -4.94
N ILE A 248 -1.94 1.74 -5.83
CA ILE A 248 -1.05 2.59 -6.62
C ILE A 248 -1.14 2.22 -8.10
N LYS A 249 -1.03 3.22 -8.95
CA LYS A 249 -0.95 3.07 -10.40
C LYS A 249 0.30 3.77 -10.89
N GLU A 250 1.20 3.04 -11.53
CA GLU A 250 2.40 3.62 -12.13
C GLU A 250 2.04 4.40 -13.40
N LEU A 251 2.62 5.59 -13.55
CA LEU A 251 2.50 6.42 -14.73
C LEU A 251 3.71 6.20 -15.66
N ASN A 252 3.48 6.42 -16.97
CA ASN A 252 4.53 6.34 -17.99
C ASN A 252 5.45 7.56 -17.95
#